data_5437fb687d3323dc490d0d2c0b043886
#
_entry.id   5437fb687d3323dc490d0d2c0b043886
#
_cell.length_a   1.000
_cell.length_b   1.000
_cell.length_c   1.000
_cell.angle_alpha   90.00
_cell.angle_beta   90.00
_cell.angle_gamma   90.00
#
_symmetry.space_group_name_H-M   'P 1'
#
loop_
_entity.id
_entity.type
_entity.pdbx_description
1 polymer ?
#
loop_
_entity_poly.entity_id
_entity_poly.type
_entity_poly.pdbx_seq_one_letter_code
_entity_poly.pdbx_strand_id
1 'polypeptide(L)'
;MSALSTLRHTFVYIMLFVALSWPVQAYALSIGEERLIGQKILYSVRKDLRILDDPDINQYINRLGSQVLQVVGPQYFDYRFFVVQSDQFNAFAAPAGLVFFYSGLIEAMRKEDELVSVLAHEIGHVTSRHLAQRMDKGTKVSAASLLLGLAGLALGVPGLSQGLFTGSLAAGQTINLRYSREDEEQADRLSFGWMQEMQRNPESMQDMLRTMRRITRYRMGNVPQYLLTHPNPEARLDYVESLLELHSQQSSAWTKTDNFDFLRFRYRVLVQTTDLDRLRQYCAITLAQDKDADTQRMARFGLALIDAQNRRFDQALEQLALVQGQYPDRNILRVDQAVILQMAGRFNEAKAILDASVHRDPTDMYGLFKLAQVEAASGNTTRAEVLLQQVARAMPEYPQVFFELGQIEANRGASGKGMFYLGKYYLYQGQEDLAVQNLRRARRDTSVPKHMQEEAEQILAELEHINKET
;
A
#
# COMPACT_ATOMS: atom_id res chain seq x y z
N MET A 1 48.94 7.18 57.81
CA MET A 1 47.96 7.88 56.96
C MET A 1 47.91 7.37 55.50
N SER A 2 48.85 6.54 55.05
CA SER A 2 48.89 6.09 53.60
C SER A 2 47.94 4.93 53.26
N ALA A 3 47.70 3.99 54.19
CA ALA A 3 46.88 2.80 53.90
C ALA A 3 45.36 3.09 53.68
N LEU A 4 44.83 4.09 54.38
CA LEU A 4 43.38 4.47 54.20
C LEU A 4 43.12 5.20 52.92
N SER A 5 44.08 5.95 52.37
CA SER A 5 43.87 6.63 51.03
C SER A 5 43.88 5.64 49.87
N THR A 6 44.75 4.60 49.96
CA THR A 6 44.81 3.55 48.92
C THR A 6 43.57 2.71 48.92
N LEU A 7 43.03 2.33 50.09
CA LEU A 7 41.79 1.58 50.19
C LEU A 7 40.57 2.36 49.58
N ARG A 8 40.53 3.68 49.78
CA ARG A 8 39.48 4.56 49.25
C ARG A 8 39.53 4.69 47.72
N HIS A 9 40.74 4.76 47.17
CA HIS A 9 40.89 4.80 45.70
C HIS A 9 40.55 3.47 45.04
N THR A 10 40.94 2.35 45.64
CA THR A 10 40.60 1.01 45.16
C THR A 10 39.07 0.78 45.16
N PHE A 11 38.39 1.23 46.22
CA PHE A 11 36.93 1.11 46.31
C PHE A 11 36.22 2.00 45.26
N VAL A 12 36.72 3.20 44.99
CA VAL A 12 36.21 4.08 43.95
C VAL A 12 36.38 3.46 42.55
N TYR A 13 37.54 2.84 42.27
CA TYR A 13 37.77 2.17 40.99
C TYR A 13 36.91 0.91 40.81
N ILE A 14 36.68 0.15 41.86
CA ILE A 14 35.77 -1.01 41.84
C ILE A 14 34.33 -0.54 41.61
N MET A 15 33.86 0.51 42.27
CA MET A 15 32.53 1.10 42.05
C MET A 15 32.40 1.64 40.65
N LEU A 16 33.40 2.30 40.10
CA LEU A 16 33.39 2.76 38.69
C LEU A 16 33.39 1.60 37.71
N PHE A 17 34.14 0.54 37.98
CA PHE A 17 34.19 -0.66 37.14
C PHE A 17 32.85 -1.43 37.16
N VAL A 18 32.19 -1.53 38.31
CA VAL A 18 30.87 -2.14 38.48
C VAL A 18 29.79 -1.28 37.80
N ALA A 19 29.89 0.05 37.87
CA ALA A 19 28.98 0.96 37.20
C ALA A 19 29.14 0.94 35.67
N LEU A 20 30.36 0.74 35.15
CA LEU A 20 30.66 0.60 33.72
C LEU A 20 30.35 -0.79 33.15
N SER A 21 30.24 -1.82 33.99
CA SER A 21 29.91 -3.20 33.62
C SER A 21 28.43 -3.52 33.73
N TRP A 22 27.56 -2.55 34.10
CA TRP A 22 26.12 -2.75 34.02
C TRP A 22 25.75 -2.78 32.53
N PRO A 23 25.21 -3.92 32.06
CA PRO A 23 24.76 -3.97 30.66
C PRO A 23 23.69 -2.88 30.51
N VAL A 24 23.97 -1.88 29.71
CA VAL A 24 22.89 -1.02 29.16
C VAL A 24 22.03 -1.98 28.37
N GLN A 25 20.89 -2.38 28.93
CA GLN A 25 19.89 -3.10 28.18
C GLN A 25 19.40 -2.16 27.07
N ALA A 26 19.95 -2.34 25.89
CA ALA A 26 19.38 -1.79 24.69
C ALA A 26 18.01 -2.47 24.52
N TYR A 27 16.94 -1.75 24.80
CA TYR A 27 15.58 -2.21 24.55
C TYR A 27 15.31 -2.08 23.05
N ALA A 28 15.74 -3.09 22.28
CA ALA A 28 15.31 -3.23 20.91
C ALA A 28 13.79 -3.48 20.90
N LEU A 29 13.06 -2.76 20.07
CA LEU A 29 11.62 -2.95 19.91
C LEU A 29 11.35 -4.41 19.54
N SER A 30 10.52 -5.09 20.31
CA SER A 30 10.15 -6.48 20.02
C SER A 30 9.26 -6.57 18.79
N ILE A 31 9.24 -7.74 18.14
CA ILE A 31 8.35 -8.00 16.99
C ILE A 31 6.87 -7.83 17.38
N GLY A 32 6.50 -8.17 18.63
CA GLY A 32 5.15 -7.97 19.15
C GLY A 32 4.77 -6.50 19.26
N GLU A 33 5.69 -5.66 19.79
CA GLU A 33 5.47 -4.22 19.86
C GLU A 33 5.41 -3.57 18.47
N GLU A 34 6.26 -4.02 17.52
CA GLU A 34 6.16 -3.56 16.13
C GLU A 34 4.81 -3.89 15.50
N ARG A 35 4.25 -5.09 15.75
CA ARG A 35 2.90 -5.46 15.28
C ARG A 35 1.83 -4.55 15.84
N LEU A 36 1.87 -4.26 17.13
CA LEU A 36 0.91 -3.36 17.76
C LEU A 36 1.00 -1.93 17.20
N ILE A 37 2.22 -1.43 17.03
CA ILE A 37 2.46 -0.11 16.42
C ILE A 37 1.94 -0.11 14.98
N GLY A 38 2.21 -1.15 14.19
CA GLY A 38 1.72 -1.28 12.82
C GLY A 38 0.19 -1.28 12.76
N GLN A 39 -0.50 -1.98 13.64
CA GLN A 39 -1.96 -1.95 13.72
C GLN A 39 -2.49 -0.54 14.01
N LYS A 40 -1.91 0.16 14.97
CA LYS A 40 -2.27 1.56 15.28
C LYS A 40 -2.07 2.48 14.08
N ILE A 41 -0.94 2.34 13.37
CA ILE A 41 -0.65 3.12 12.16
C ILE A 41 -1.69 2.84 11.08
N LEU A 42 -1.97 1.57 10.79
CA LEU A 42 -2.98 1.21 9.79
C LEU A 42 -4.35 1.80 10.11
N TYR A 43 -4.69 1.80 11.39
CA TYR A 43 -5.94 2.39 11.87
C TYR A 43 -5.99 3.90 11.61
N SER A 44 -4.92 4.62 12.00
CA SER A 44 -4.80 6.06 11.75
C SER A 44 -4.79 6.37 10.25
N VAL A 45 -4.04 5.61 9.45
CA VAL A 45 -4.00 5.78 8.00
C VAL A 45 -5.39 5.60 7.38
N ARG A 46 -6.14 4.58 7.78
CA ARG A 46 -7.51 4.37 7.27
C ARG A 46 -8.47 5.47 7.67
N LYS A 47 -8.27 6.08 8.84
CA LYS A 47 -9.08 7.19 9.32
C LYS A 47 -8.78 8.50 8.59
N ASP A 48 -7.50 8.76 8.34
CA ASP A 48 -7.01 10.09 7.94
C ASP A 48 -6.69 10.17 6.44
N LEU A 49 -6.44 9.02 5.78
CA LEU A 49 -6.09 8.94 4.37
C LEU A 49 -7.12 8.13 3.59
N ARG A 50 -7.37 8.56 2.37
CA ARG A 50 -8.21 7.79 1.46
C ARG A 50 -7.40 6.70 0.77
N ILE A 51 -7.53 5.46 1.28
CA ILE A 51 -7.02 4.27 0.59
C ILE A 51 -7.94 3.97 -0.62
N LEU A 52 -7.36 3.57 -1.75
CA LEU A 52 -8.14 3.15 -2.92
C LEU A 52 -8.68 1.74 -2.69
N ASP A 53 -9.96 1.66 -2.39
CA ASP A 53 -10.68 0.40 -2.19
C ASP A 53 -11.18 -0.18 -3.52
N ASP A 54 -10.24 -0.52 -4.41
CA ASP A 54 -10.50 -1.15 -5.69
C ASP A 54 -9.87 -2.56 -5.67
N PRO A 55 -10.65 -3.65 -5.89
CA PRO A 55 -10.13 -5.01 -5.76
C PRO A 55 -9.03 -5.32 -6.76
N ASP A 56 -9.09 -4.74 -7.96
CA ASP A 56 -8.07 -4.92 -8.99
C ASP A 56 -6.77 -4.20 -8.63
N ILE A 57 -6.85 -2.95 -8.14
CA ILE A 57 -5.69 -2.20 -7.65
C ILE A 57 -5.03 -2.95 -6.49
N ASN A 58 -5.82 -3.39 -5.51
CA ASN A 58 -5.33 -4.13 -4.35
C ASN A 58 -4.70 -5.48 -4.74
N GLN A 59 -5.35 -6.23 -5.63
CA GLN A 59 -4.81 -7.50 -6.11
C GLN A 59 -3.47 -7.31 -6.83
N TYR A 60 -3.38 -6.30 -7.70
CA TYR A 60 -2.16 -6.03 -8.46
C TYR A 60 -0.98 -5.67 -7.56
N ILE A 61 -1.14 -4.67 -6.67
CA ILE A 61 -0.02 -4.20 -5.84
C ILE A 61 0.44 -5.26 -4.84
N ASN A 62 -0.49 -6.05 -4.26
CA ASN A 62 -0.15 -7.13 -3.33
C ASN A 62 0.48 -8.33 -4.06
N ARG A 63 0.05 -8.66 -5.29
CA ARG A 63 0.72 -9.66 -6.13
C ARG A 63 2.15 -9.27 -6.43
N LEU A 64 2.38 -8.01 -6.80
CA LEU A 64 3.71 -7.49 -7.10
C LEU A 64 4.62 -7.51 -5.86
N GLY A 65 4.09 -7.08 -4.71
CA GLY A 65 4.80 -7.17 -3.43
C GLY A 65 5.14 -8.60 -3.04
N SER A 66 4.21 -9.54 -3.25
CA SER A 66 4.45 -10.97 -3.00
C SER A 66 5.55 -11.54 -3.89
N GLN A 67 5.68 -11.09 -5.15
CA GLN A 67 6.78 -11.51 -6.03
C GLN A 67 8.15 -11.05 -5.47
N VAL A 68 8.24 -9.83 -4.95
CA VAL A 68 9.46 -9.36 -4.30
C VAL A 68 9.74 -10.19 -3.05
N LEU A 69 8.74 -10.43 -2.21
CA LEU A 69 8.91 -11.22 -0.97
C LEU A 69 9.37 -12.66 -1.22
N GLN A 70 9.05 -13.25 -2.37
CA GLN A 70 9.55 -14.60 -2.73
C GLN A 70 11.08 -14.67 -2.81
N VAL A 71 11.74 -13.62 -3.30
CA VAL A 71 13.22 -13.54 -3.35
C VAL A 71 13.83 -13.01 -2.05
N VAL A 72 13.07 -12.22 -1.28
CA VAL A 72 13.52 -11.75 0.04
C VAL A 72 13.64 -12.91 1.05
N GLY A 73 12.82 -13.96 0.89
CA GLY A 73 12.78 -15.12 1.77
C GLY A 73 11.88 -14.93 3.01
N PRO A 74 12.02 -15.77 4.05
CA PRO A 74 11.15 -15.76 5.22
C PRO A 74 11.12 -14.42 5.95
N GLN A 75 9.92 -13.94 6.28
CA GLN A 75 9.70 -12.66 6.93
C GLN A 75 9.04 -12.82 8.31
N TYR A 76 9.26 -11.84 9.19
CA TYR A 76 8.66 -11.80 10.53
C TYR A 76 7.24 -11.24 10.52
N PHE A 77 6.84 -10.54 9.43
CA PHE A 77 5.59 -9.83 9.30
C PHE A 77 4.82 -10.27 8.08
N ASP A 78 3.49 -10.14 8.13
CA ASP A 78 2.60 -10.27 6.99
C ASP A 78 2.56 -8.91 6.25
N TYR A 79 3.26 -8.83 5.13
CA TYR A 79 3.31 -7.59 4.35
C TYR A 79 1.98 -7.29 3.68
N ARG A 80 1.61 -6.03 3.72
CA ARG A 80 0.40 -5.50 3.08
C ARG A 80 0.73 -4.21 2.35
N PHE A 81 0.26 -4.11 1.12
CA PHE A 81 0.56 -3.01 0.22
C PHE A 81 -0.71 -2.24 -0.09
N PHE A 82 -0.67 -0.93 0.05
CA PHE A 82 -1.82 -0.04 -0.10
C PHE A 82 -1.52 1.07 -1.09
N VAL A 83 -2.55 1.48 -1.84
CA VAL A 83 -2.49 2.69 -2.68
C VAL A 83 -3.35 3.77 -2.02
N VAL A 84 -2.74 4.93 -1.80
CA VAL A 84 -3.37 6.08 -1.16
C VAL A 84 -3.66 7.16 -2.20
N GLN A 85 -4.86 7.72 -2.18
CA GLN A 85 -5.20 8.87 -3.00
C GLN A 85 -4.50 10.12 -2.47
N SER A 86 -3.48 10.57 -3.17
CA SER A 86 -2.77 11.81 -2.90
C SER A 86 -1.95 12.20 -4.14
N ASP A 87 -1.93 13.50 -4.48
CA ASP A 87 -1.12 14.05 -5.56
C ASP A 87 0.36 14.21 -5.19
N GLN A 88 0.71 13.88 -3.95
CA GLN A 88 2.07 13.96 -3.46
C GLN A 88 2.92 12.83 -4.04
N PHE A 89 4.17 13.15 -4.34
CA PHE A 89 5.17 12.17 -4.73
C PHE A 89 5.72 11.53 -3.45
N ASN A 90 5.14 10.40 -3.03
CA ASN A 90 5.52 9.72 -1.79
C ASN A 90 5.23 8.20 -1.83
N ALA A 91 6.05 7.44 -1.10
CA ALA A 91 5.80 6.10 -0.60
C ALA A 91 6.43 6.02 0.79
N PHE A 92 5.95 5.13 1.63
CA PHE A 92 6.60 4.86 2.91
C PHE A 92 6.28 3.47 3.43
N ALA A 93 7.25 2.89 4.13
CA ALA A 93 7.07 1.69 4.92
C ALA A 93 6.82 2.04 6.38
N ALA A 94 5.89 1.32 7.01
CA ALA A 94 5.59 1.39 8.43
C ALA A 94 5.93 0.05 9.10
N PRO A 95 6.05 0.00 10.45
CA PRO A 95 6.26 -1.24 11.18
C PRO A 95 5.23 -2.31 10.82
N ALA A 96 5.58 -3.57 11.05
CA ALA A 96 4.77 -4.75 10.76
C ALA A 96 4.49 -5.00 9.27
N GLY A 97 5.33 -4.54 8.36
CA GLY A 97 5.24 -4.87 6.93
C GLY A 97 4.18 -4.07 6.17
N LEU A 98 3.75 -2.92 6.66
CA LEU A 98 2.81 -2.05 5.96
C LEU A 98 3.55 -1.13 5.00
N VAL A 99 3.16 -1.12 3.72
CA VAL A 99 3.78 -0.27 2.69
C VAL A 99 2.69 0.50 1.95
N PHE A 100 2.87 1.81 1.86
CA PHE A 100 1.89 2.73 1.28
C PHE A 100 2.48 3.45 0.07
N PHE A 101 1.77 3.41 -1.06
CA PHE A 101 2.12 4.11 -2.29
C PHE A 101 1.11 5.20 -2.57
N TYR A 102 1.57 6.42 -2.81
CA TYR A 102 0.70 7.52 -3.17
C TYR A 102 0.43 7.54 -4.67
N SER A 103 -0.79 7.90 -5.06
CA SER A 103 -1.16 7.98 -6.48
C SER A 103 -0.28 8.93 -7.27
N GLY A 104 0.23 10.02 -6.65
CA GLY A 104 1.15 10.95 -7.30
C GLY A 104 2.54 10.36 -7.61
N LEU A 105 3.00 9.36 -6.84
CA LEU A 105 4.18 8.59 -7.17
C LEU A 105 3.92 7.67 -8.38
N ILE A 106 2.77 6.95 -8.35
CA ILE A 106 2.35 6.05 -9.44
C ILE A 106 2.15 6.84 -10.75
N GLU A 107 1.59 8.06 -10.67
CA GLU A 107 1.45 8.97 -11.83
C GLU A 107 2.79 9.25 -12.51
N ALA A 108 3.86 9.41 -11.74
CA ALA A 108 5.19 9.73 -12.24
C ALA A 108 5.93 8.55 -12.89
N MET A 109 5.52 7.32 -12.61
CA MET A 109 6.12 6.08 -13.12
C MET A 109 5.65 5.75 -14.53
N ARG A 110 6.54 5.12 -15.32
CA ARG A 110 6.29 4.73 -16.71
C ARG A 110 6.34 3.23 -16.96
N LYS A 111 7.08 2.49 -16.10
CA LYS A 111 7.33 1.06 -16.24
C LYS A 111 7.06 0.34 -14.94
N GLU A 112 6.68 -0.94 -15.03
CA GLU A 112 6.49 -1.80 -13.85
C GLU A 112 7.75 -1.92 -13.00
N ASP A 113 8.92 -2.00 -13.63
CA ASP A 113 10.18 -2.13 -12.92
C ASP A 113 10.52 -0.88 -12.07
N GLU A 114 10.01 0.31 -12.41
CA GLU A 114 10.12 1.49 -11.55
C GLU A 114 9.31 1.31 -10.27
N LEU A 115 8.09 0.77 -10.37
CA LEU A 115 7.26 0.46 -9.19
C LEU A 115 7.90 -0.65 -8.34
N VAL A 116 8.40 -1.71 -8.99
CA VAL A 116 9.08 -2.81 -8.29
C VAL A 116 10.34 -2.32 -7.59
N SER A 117 11.11 -1.39 -8.18
CA SER A 117 12.32 -0.85 -7.56
C SER A 117 12.02 -0.10 -6.26
N VAL A 118 10.97 0.74 -6.25
CA VAL A 118 10.52 1.43 -5.03
C VAL A 118 9.95 0.42 -4.02
N LEU A 119 9.16 -0.55 -4.48
CA LEU A 119 8.57 -1.58 -3.64
C LEU A 119 9.64 -2.41 -2.93
N ALA A 120 10.67 -2.85 -3.65
CA ALA A 120 11.81 -3.57 -3.11
C ALA A 120 12.63 -2.70 -2.13
N HIS A 121 12.78 -1.40 -2.42
CA HIS A 121 13.45 -0.45 -1.54
C HIS A 121 12.70 -0.31 -0.20
N GLU A 122 11.37 -0.11 -0.23
CA GLU A 122 10.55 -0.02 0.98
C GLU A 122 10.56 -1.33 1.79
N ILE A 123 10.50 -2.49 1.11
CA ILE A 123 10.68 -3.80 1.75
C ILE A 123 12.08 -3.90 2.40
N GLY A 124 13.10 -3.35 1.77
CA GLY A 124 14.46 -3.27 2.30
C GLY A 124 14.52 -2.55 3.66
N HIS A 125 13.81 -1.44 3.79
CA HIS A 125 13.71 -0.72 5.06
C HIS A 125 13.02 -1.54 6.15
N VAL A 126 11.94 -2.25 5.84
CA VAL A 126 11.22 -3.11 6.82
C VAL A 126 12.07 -4.32 7.20
N THR A 127 12.63 -5.03 6.22
CA THR A 127 13.45 -6.23 6.44
C THR A 127 14.69 -5.92 7.29
N SER A 128 15.32 -4.78 7.04
CA SER A 128 16.45 -4.27 7.83
C SER A 128 16.01 -3.64 9.16
N ARG A 129 14.71 -3.53 9.43
CA ARG A 129 14.14 -2.93 10.64
C ARG A 129 14.68 -1.51 10.93
N HIS A 130 14.95 -0.71 9.88
CA HIS A 130 15.57 0.60 10.02
C HIS A 130 14.82 1.53 10.96
N LEU A 131 13.48 1.52 10.90
CA LEU A 131 12.65 2.34 11.79
C LEU A 131 12.72 1.86 13.25
N ALA A 132 12.66 0.55 13.49
CA ALA A 132 12.76 -0.03 14.82
C ALA A 132 14.14 0.24 15.47
N GLN A 133 15.24 0.11 14.69
CA GLN A 133 16.60 0.42 15.17
C GLN A 133 16.78 1.89 15.56
N ARG A 134 16.00 2.80 14.99
CA ARG A 134 16.05 4.24 15.35
C ARG A 134 15.32 4.54 16.62
N MET A 135 14.22 3.82 16.89
CA MET A 135 13.48 3.95 18.15
C MET A 135 14.34 3.50 19.34
N ASP A 136 15.29 2.59 19.10
CA ASP A 136 16.20 2.04 20.11
C ASP A 136 17.37 3.00 20.47
N LYS A 137 17.85 3.82 19.53
CA LYS A 137 19.09 4.60 19.67
C LYS A 137 19.00 5.86 20.55
N GLY A 138 18.08 5.95 21.50
CA GLY A 138 18.21 6.94 22.58
C GLY A 138 17.15 8.01 22.72
N THR A 139 16.06 7.93 22.04
CA THR A 139 14.86 8.71 22.34
C THR A 139 13.74 7.77 22.71
N LYS A 140 13.13 7.94 23.89
CA LYS A 140 11.87 7.28 24.24
C LYS A 140 10.78 7.79 23.29
N VAL A 141 10.83 7.33 22.04
CA VAL A 141 9.81 7.61 21.06
C VAL A 141 8.61 6.78 21.48
N SER A 142 7.60 7.41 22.00
CA SER A 142 6.34 6.71 22.28
C SER A 142 5.68 6.27 20.97
N ALA A 143 4.91 5.19 20.99
CA ALA A 143 4.10 4.78 19.85
C ALA A 143 3.21 5.93 19.36
N ALA A 144 2.69 6.76 20.27
CA ALA A 144 1.91 7.95 19.95
C ALA A 144 2.71 8.99 19.16
N SER A 145 3.97 9.22 19.50
CA SER A 145 4.83 10.17 18.77
C SER A 145 5.14 9.65 17.36
N LEU A 146 5.39 8.35 17.20
CA LEU A 146 5.59 7.72 15.89
C LEU A 146 4.34 7.83 15.02
N LEU A 147 3.16 7.57 15.60
CA LEU A 147 1.87 7.73 14.94
C LEU A 147 1.66 9.16 14.46
N LEU A 148 1.93 10.16 15.31
CA LEU A 148 1.86 11.57 14.93
C LEU A 148 2.86 11.92 13.83
N GLY A 149 4.08 11.35 13.88
CA GLY A 149 5.10 11.55 12.86
C GLY A 149 4.68 11.00 11.49
N LEU A 150 4.23 9.76 11.47
CA LEU A 150 3.75 9.09 10.24
C LEU A 150 2.45 9.69 9.73
N ALA A 151 1.50 10.05 10.61
CA ALA A 151 0.30 10.78 10.23
C ALA A 151 0.63 12.16 9.65
N GLY A 152 1.57 12.88 10.24
CA GLY A 152 2.04 14.17 9.71
C GLY A 152 2.69 14.05 8.33
N LEU A 153 3.45 12.98 8.09
CA LEU A 153 3.97 12.65 6.76
C LEU A 153 2.86 12.27 5.79
N ALA A 154 1.92 11.46 6.25
CA ALA A 154 0.83 10.97 5.44
C ALA A 154 -0.12 12.08 4.99
N LEU A 155 -0.45 13.00 5.88
CA LEU A 155 -1.39 14.12 5.62
C LEU A 155 -0.77 15.29 4.85
N GLY A 156 0.56 15.33 4.70
CA GLY A 156 1.24 16.41 3.98
C GLY A 156 1.04 17.81 4.60
N VAL A 157 0.75 17.88 5.90
CA VAL A 157 0.54 19.16 6.59
C VAL A 157 1.87 19.89 6.72
N PRO A 158 2.10 21.01 5.98
CA PRO A 158 3.42 21.65 5.91
C PRO A 158 4.00 22.07 7.25
N GLY A 159 3.16 22.44 8.22
CA GLY A 159 3.59 22.81 9.56
C GLY A 159 3.92 21.63 10.47
N LEU A 160 3.22 20.52 10.35
CA LEU A 160 3.46 19.29 11.11
C LEU A 160 4.69 18.57 10.60
N SER A 161 4.84 18.43 9.28
CA SER A 161 6.01 17.80 8.68
C SER A 161 7.29 18.61 8.98
N GLN A 162 7.30 19.94 8.79
CA GLN A 162 8.45 20.78 9.15
C GLN A 162 8.73 20.79 10.66
N GLY A 163 7.69 20.84 11.50
CA GLY A 163 7.85 20.79 12.95
C GLY A 163 8.44 19.48 13.45
N LEU A 164 8.06 18.35 12.84
CA LEU A 164 8.63 17.03 13.11
C LEU A 164 10.11 16.91 12.69
N PHE A 165 10.50 17.58 11.58
CA PHE A 165 11.87 17.58 11.09
C PHE A 165 12.78 18.61 11.79
N THR A 166 12.24 19.74 12.27
CA THR A 166 13.01 20.82 12.91
C THR A 166 13.03 20.77 14.42
N GLY A 167 12.35 19.83 15.05
CA GLY A 167 12.39 19.69 16.51
C GLY A 167 11.54 20.66 17.30
N SER A 168 10.58 21.34 16.71
CA SER A 168 9.82 22.42 17.35
C SER A 168 8.41 22.07 17.82
N LEU A 169 8.11 20.77 18.06
CA LEU A 169 6.85 20.41 18.71
C LEU A 169 6.99 20.54 20.24
N ALA A 170 6.01 21.18 20.86
CA ALA A 170 5.96 21.66 22.22
C ALA A 170 6.05 20.61 23.35
N ALA A 171 6.49 19.41 23.09
CA ALA A 171 6.62 18.31 24.05
C ALA A 171 8.03 17.72 24.19
N GLY A 172 9.07 18.34 23.65
CA GLY A 172 10.48 17.97 23.93
C GLY A 172 10.96 16.64 23.33
N GLN A 173 10.20 15.97 22.49
CA GLN A 173 10.59 14.72 21.83
C GLN A 173 10.39 14.84 20.33
N THR A 174 11.49 15.02 19.61
CA THR A 174 11.51 15.05 18.14
C THR A 174 11.77 13.67 17.58
N ILE A 175 10.89 13.19 16.72
CA ILE A 175 11.14 11.97 15.97
C ILE A 175 11.78 12.37 14.64
N ASN A 176 13.02 11.93 14.45
CA ASN A 176 13.66 12.03 13.15
C ASN A 176 13.30 10.81 12.31
N LEU A 177 12.32 10.94 11.43
CA LEU A 177 11.90 9.88 10.48
C LEU A 177 12.81 9.81 9.24
N ARG A 178 13.79 10.68 9.13
CA ARG A 178 14.71 10.72 8.00
C ARG A 178 15.73 9.58 8.09
N TYR A 179 15.78 8.72 7.08
CA TYR A 179 16.75 7.64 6.99
C TYR A 179 18.20 8.16 6.89
N SER A 180 19.15 7.45 7.47
CA SER A 180 20.56 7.78 7.33
C SER A 180 21.05 7.40 5.91
N ARG A 181 22.22 7.88 5.54
CA ARG A 181 22.84 7.51 4.27
C ARG A 181 23.09 6.00 4.19
N GLU A 182 23.53 5.42 5.27
CA GLU A 182 23.81 3.99 5.40
C GLU A 182 22.54 3.15 5.27
N ASP A 183 21.41 3.60 5.87
CA ASP A 183 20.12 2.94 5.71
C ASP A 183 19.66 2.96 4.25
N GLU A 184 19.82 4.10 3.55
CA GLU A 184 19.47 4.24 2.13
C GLU A 184 20.35 3.35 1.23
N GLU A 185 21.67 3.36 1.46
CA GLU A 185 22.60 2.51 0.70
C GLU A 185 22.31 1.01 0.93
N GLN A 186 21.92 0.63 2.15
CA GLN A 186 21.53 -0.75 2.45
C GLN A 186 20.25 -1.12 1.72
N ALA A 187 19.22 -0.27 1.77
CA ALA A 187 17.95 -0.51 1.09
C ALA A 187 18.11 -0.54 -0.43
N ASP A 188 18.91 0.37 -1.01
CA ASP A 188 19.21 0.39 -2.44
C ASP A 188 19.97 -0.86 -2.88
N ARG A 189 20.95 -1.33 -2.12
CA ARG A 189 21.69 -2.56 -2.40
C ARG A 189 20.80 -3.80 -2.36
N LEU A 190 19.93 -3.90 -1.37
CA LEU A 190 18.97 -5.00 -1.25
C LEU A 190 17.99 -4.98 -2.44
N SER A 191 17.41 -3.83 -2.74
CA SER A 191 16.51 -3.64 -3.88
C SER A 191 17.17 -4.06 -5.19
N PHE A 192 18.40 -3.61 -5.43
CA PHE A 192 19.19 -3.96 -6.60
C PHE A 192 19.40 -5.47 -6.73
N GLY A 193 19.83 -6.14 -5.64
CA GLY A 193 20.05 -7.59 -5.61
C GLY A 193 18.75 -8.36 -5.87
N TRP A 194 17.66 -7.98 -5.25
CA TRP A 194 16.36 -8.64 -5.46
C TRP A 194 15.80 -8.43 -6.87
N MET A 195 15.99 -7.25 -7.46
CA MET A 195 15.62 -7.04 -8.87
C MET A 195 16.39 -7.96 -9.81
N GLN A 196 17.70 -8.13 -9.56
CA GLN A 196 18.52 -9.07 -10.34
C GLN A 196 18.04 -10.52 -10.17
N GLU A 197 17.73 -10.94 -8.94
CA GLU A 197 17.25 -12.29 -8.63
C GLU A 197 15.89 -12.58 -9.31
N MET A 198 15.02 -11.57 -9.40
CA MET A 198 13.77 -11.62 -10.16
C MET A 198 13.98 -11.51 -11.69
N GLN A 199 15.22 -11.39 -12.17
CA GLN A 199 15.56 -11.15 -13.59
C GLN A 199 14.95 -9.87 -14.18
N ARG A 200 14.65 -8.87 -13.32
CA ARG A 200 14.15 -7.56 -13.72
C ARG A 200 15.30 -6.58 -13.97
N ASN A 201 15.03 -5.55 -14.76
CA ASN A 201 16.06 -4.56 -15.11
C ASN A 201 16.29 -3.54 -13.97
N PRO A 202 17.45 -3.58 -13.24
CA PRO A 202 17.74 -2.64 -12.15
C PRO A 202 18.03 -1.20 -12.65
N GLU A 203 18.18 -0.95 -13.96
CA GLU A 203 18.27 0.43 -14.51
C GLU A 203 17.04 1.27 -14.16
N SER A 204 15.89 0.62 -13.88
CA SER A 204 14.67 1.30 -13.43
C SER A 204 14.84 2.03 -12.09
N MET A 205 15.76 1.59 -11.23
CA MET A 205 16.13 2.32 -10.01
C MET A 205 16.75 3.69 -10.38
N GLN A 206 17.66 3.69 -11.37
CA GLN A 206 18.26 4.91 -11.87
C GLN A 206 17.21 5.83 -12.52
N ASP A 207 16.29 5.28 -13.33
CA ASP A 207 15.20 6.03 -13.96
C ASP A 207 14.31 6.69 -12.90
N MET A 208 14.02 5.98 -11.81
CA MET A 208 13.22 6.49 -10.70
C MET A 208 13.94 7.59 -9.92
N LEU A 209 15.21 7.41 -9.57
CA LEU A 209 16.03 8.43 -8.91
C LEU A 209 16.20 9.69 -9.77
N ARG A 210 16.36 9.55 -11.08
CA ARG A 210 16.37 10.67 -12.03
C ARG A 210 15.02 11.40 -12.07
N THR A 211 13.92 10.67 -11.97
CA THR A 211 12.58 11.24 -11.88
C THR A 211 12.39 12.03 -10.58
N MET A 212 12.83 11.49 -9.44
CA MET A 212 12.85 12.18 -8.14
C MET A 212 13.64 13.48 -8.21
N ARG A 213 14.86 13.44 -8.75
CA ARG A 213 15.73 14.61 -8.94
C ARG A 213 15.05 15.67 -9.81
N ARG A 214 14.41 15.27 -10.91
CA ARG A 214 13.68 16.18 -11.79
C ARG A 214 12.53 16.88 -11.05
N ILE A 215 11.71 16.14 -10.33
CA ILE A 215 10.57 16.68 -9.58
C ILE A 215 11.04 17.69 -8.52
N THR A 216 12.14 17.41 -7.83
CA THR A 216 12.74 18.32 -6.84
C THR A 216 13.18 19.65 -7.46
N ARG A 217 13.77 19.62 -8.64
CA ARG A 217 14.26 20.84 -9.32
C ARG A 217 13.13 21.73 -9.83
N TYR A 218 12.00 21.16 -10.25
CA TYR A 218 10.91 21.91 -10.86
C TYR A 218 9.85 22.39 -9.83
N ARG A 219 9.77 21.79 -8.65
CA ARG A 219 8.87 22.27 -7.57
C ARG A 219 9.61 23.30 -6.71
N MET A 220 9.70 24.55 -7.20
CA MET A 220 10.25 25.65 -6.40
C MET A 220 9.53 25.79 -5.06
N GLY A 221 10.22 25.54 -3.95
CA GLY A 221 9.76 25.81 -2.60
C GLY A 221 9.18 24.66 -1.79
N ASN A 222 8.77 23.55 -2.40
CA ASN A 222 8.25 22.40 -1.68
C ASN A 222 9.03 21.11 -2.02
N VAL A 223 9.89 20.68 -1.11
CA VAL A 223 10.59 19.40 -1.21
C VAL A 223 9.54 18.29 -1.20
N PRO A 224 9.55 17.33 -2.16
CA PRO A 224 8.67 16.16 -2.12
C PRO A 224 8.79 15.42 -0.78
N GLN A 225 7.67 14.96 -0.25
CA GLN A 225 7.65 14.29 1.07
C GLN A 225 8.56 13.06 1.12
N TYR A 226 8.62 12.30 0.04
CA TYR A 226 9.53 11.16 -0.08
C TYR A 226 10.98 11.54 0.25
N LEU A 227 11.46 12.70 -0.19
CA LEU A 227 12.83 13.15 0.08
C LEU A 227 13.05 13.68 1.49
N LEU A 228 11.97 13.92 2.24
CA LEU A 228 12.09 14.24 3.65
C LEU A 228 12.49 13.02 4.47
N THR A 229 11.98 11.83 4.11
CA THR A 229 12.35 10.55 4.73
C THR A 229 13.53 9.87 4.05
N HIS A 230 13.62 9.95 2.71
CA HIS A 230 14.65 9.34 1.86
C HIS A 230 15.54 10.43 1.22
N PRO A 231 16.54 10.91 1.93
CA PRO A 231 17.36 12.05 1.49
C PRO A 231 18.36 11.69 0.39
N ASN A 232 18.97 12.75 -0.18
CA ASN A 232 20.14 12.69 -1.07
C ASN A 232 19.97 11.83 -2.34
N PRO A 233 18.97 12.12 -3.20
CA PRO A 233 18.76 11.36 -4.43
C PRO A 233 19.98 11.37 -5.38
N GLU A 234 20.81 12.41 -5.31
CA GLU A 234 22.06 12.48 -6.07
C GLU A 234 23.07 11.41 -5.63
N ALA A 235 23.36 11.33 -4.32
CA ALA A 235 24.28 10.35 -3.80
C ALA A 235 23.78 8.90 -4.01
N ARG A 236 22.46 8.69 -3.92
CA ARG A 236 21.84 7.39 -4.23
C ARG A 236 21.96 7.05 -5.71
N LEU A 237 21.79 8.06 -6.59
CA LEU A 237 21.97 7.86 -8.04
C LEU A 237 23.40 7.44 -8.36
N ASP A 238 24.42 8.15 -7.81
CA ASP A 238 25.82 7.80 -7.98
C ASP A 238 26.12 6.37 -7.47
N TYR A 239 25.52 5.99 -6.35
CA TYR A 239 25.67 4.65 -5.77
C TYR A 239 25.06 3.57 -6.68
N VAL A 240 23.83 3.76 -7.15
CA VAL A 240 23.16 2.82 -8.06
C VAL A 240 23.88 2.74 -9.41
N GLU A 241 24.41 3.85 -9.93
CA GLU A 241 25.25 3.85 -11.15
C GLU A 241 26.50 3.00 -10.95
N SER A 242 27.15 3.08 -9.79
CA SER A 242 28.31 2.22 -9.49
C SER A 242 27.94 0.73 -9.43
N LEU A 243 26.77 0.39 -8.88
CA LEU A 243 26.29 -1.00 -8.87
C LEU A 243 26.02 -1.51 -10.30
N LEU A 244 25.41 -0.68 -11.14
CA LEU A 244 25.15 -1.02 -12.55
C LEU A 244 26.46 -1.24 -13.34
N GLU A 245 27.48 -0.41 -13.14
CA GLU A 245 28.79 -0.57 -13.76
C GLU A 245 29.46 -1.89 -13.34
N LEU A 246 29.45 -2.22 -12.04
CA LEU A 246 30.00 -3.47 -11.52
C LEU A 246 29.33 -4.72 -12.10
N HIS A 247 28.03 -4.62 -12.44
CA HIS A 247 27.24 -5.73 -12.96
C HIS A 247 26.94 -5.62 -14.45
N SER A 248 27.63 -4.74 -15.18
CA SER A 248 27.40 -4.45 -16.61
C SER A 248 27.48 -5.69 -17.52
N GLN A 249 28.28 -6.69 -17.18
CA GLN A 249 28.37 -7.95 -17.91
C GLN A 249 27.11 -8.85 -17.78
N GLN A 250 26.28 -8.61 -16.79
CA GLN A 250 25.03 -9.36 -16.55
C GLN A 250 23.82 -8.71 -17.22
N SER A 251 23.96 -7.52 -17.79
CA SER A 251 22.85 -6.74 -18.38
C SER A 251 22.12 -7.46 -19.51
N SER A 252 22.77 -8.40 -20.22
CA SER A 252 22.15 -9.22 -21.26
C SER A 252 21.17 -10.30 -20.72
N ALA A 253 21.17 -10.54 -19.41
CA ALA A 253 20.31 -11.55 -18.78
C ALA A 253 18.96 -10.99 -18.30
N TRP A 254 18.76 -9.65 -18.34
CA TRP A 254 17.54 -9.04 -17.86
C TRP A 254 16.40 -9.19 -18.87
N THR A 255 15.28 -9.69 -18.39
CA THR A 255 14.09 -9.86 -19.23
C THR A 255 13.40 -8.51 -19.44
N LYS A 256 13.01 -8.22 -20.69
CA LYS A 256 12.15 -7.06 -20.93
C LYS A 256 10.80 -7.29 -20.28
N THR A 257 10.47 -6.47 -19.29
CA THR A 257 9.20 -6.56 -18.58
C THR A 257 8.04 -6.15 -19.48
N ASP A 258 6.98 -6.95 -19.48
CA ASP A 258 5.71 -6.60 -20.11
C ASP A 258 4.98 -5.58 -19.22
N ASN A 259 4.83 -4.36 -19.71
CA ASN A 259 4.23 -3.27 -18.96
C ASN A 259 2.70 -3.20 -19.04
N PHE A 260 2.03 -4.14 -19.69
CA PHE A 260 0.57 -4.10 -19.87
C PHE A 260 -0.17 -3.99 -18.54
N ASP A 261 0.12 -4.89 -17.59
CA ASP A 261 -0.58 -4.93 -16.30
C ASP A 261 -0.32 -3.66 -15.48
N PHE A 262 0.94 -3.16 -15.52
CA PHE A 262 1.31 -1.90 -14.85
C PHE A 262 0.58 -0.69 -15.46
N LEU A 263 0.57 -0.56 -16.77
CA LEU A 263 -0.09 0.56 -17.44
C LEU A 263 -1.60 0.53 -17.20
N ARG A 264 -2.21 -0.68 -17.21
CA ARG A 264 -3.62 -0.85 -16.86
C ARG A 264 -3.88 -0.43 -15.41
N PHE A 265 -3.11 -0.93 -14.45
CA PHE A 265 -3.16 -0.53 -13.04
C PHE A 265 -3.00 0.98 -12.89
N ARG A 266 -2.01 1.56 -13.53
CA ARG A 266 -1.73 3.00 -13.48
C ARG A 266 -2.94 3.83 -13.93
N TYR A 267 -3.56 3.52 -15.08
CA TYR A 267 -4.74 4.24 -15.54
C TYR A 267 -5.96 4.05 -14.62
N ARG A 268 -6.12 2.88 -14.01
CA ARG A 268 -7.17 2.65 -13.00
C ARG A 268 -6.94 3.50 -11.74
N VAL A 269 -5.72 3.69 -11.31
CA VAL A 269 -5.38 4.63 -10.23
C VAL A 269 -5.68 6.06 -10.67
N LEU A 270 -5.17 6.48 -11.83
CA LEU A 270 -5.29 7.85 -12.29
C LEU A 270 -6.76 8.30 -12.50
N VAL A 271 -7.61 7.45 -13.04
CA VAL A 271 -9.03 7.79 -13.23
C VAL A 271 -9.78 8.02 -11.93
N GLN A 272 -9.30 7.46 -10.82
CA GLN A 272 -9.89 7.63 -9.50
C GLN A 272 -9.29 8.80 -8.70
N THR A 273 -8.13 9.31 -9.12
CA THR A 273 -7.33 10.24 -8.28
C THR A 273 -6.96 11.55 -8.98
N THR A 274 -7.15 11.63 -10.29
CA THR A 274 -6.80 12.82 -11.10
C THR A 274 -8.05 13.43 -11.69
N ASP A 275 -8.03 14.75 -11.93
CA ASP A 275 -9.05 15.43 -12.71
C ASP A 275 -9.21 14.79 -14.11
N LEU A 276 -10.44 14.45 -14.49
CA LEU A 276 -10.71 13.67 -15.70
C LEU A 276 -10.39 14.45 -16.98
N ASP A 277 -10.53 15.76 -17.00
CA ASP A 277 -10.22 16.57 -18.19
C ASP A 277 -8.70 16.67 -18.37
N ARG A 278 -7.96 16.89 -17.30
CA ARG A 278 -6.50 16.82 -17.31
C ARG A 278 -6.01 15.45 -17.76
N LEU A 279 -6.59 14.37 -17.23
CA LEU A 279 -6.21 13.01 -17.61
C LEU A 279 -6.54 12.74 -19.09
N ARG A 280 -7.67 13.25 -19.61
CA ARG A 280 -8.03 13.15 -21.02
C ARG A 280 -7.01 13.84 -21.92
N GLN A 281 -6.57 15.04 -21.56
CA GLN A 281 -5.53 15.76 -22.30
C GLN A 281 -4.23 14.97 -22.29
N TYR A 282 -3.83 14.44 -21.13
CA TYR A 282 -2.64 13.59 -21.01
C TYR A 282 -2.74 12.36 -21.94
N CYS A 283 -3.86 11.65 -21.94
CA CYS A 283 -4.06 10.49 -22.81
C CYS A 283 -4.01 10.89 -24.29
N ALA A 284 -4.61 12.02 -24.69
CA ALA A 284 -4.59 12.50 -26.07
C ALA A 284 -3.17 12.84 -26.55
N ILE A 285 -2.38 13.51 -25.71
CA ILE A 285 -0.98 13.83 -25.99
C ILE A 285 -0.16 12.54 -26.11
N THR A 286 -0.34 11.60 -25.18
CA THR A 286 0.35 10.31 -25.19
C THR A 286 0.05 9.52 -26.46
N LEU A 287 -1.21 9.45 -26.89
CA LEU A 287 -1.62 8.80 -28.14
C LEU A 287 -0.96 9.41 -29.37
N ALA A 288 -0.77 10.74 -29.37
CA ALA A 288 -0.24 11.45 -30.54
C ALA A 288 1.30 11.46 -30.60
N GLN A 289 1.98 11.44 -29.47
CA GLN A 289 3.40 11.81 -29.40
C GLN A 289 4.31 10.77 -28.74
N ASP A 290 3.78 9.82 -27.96
CA ASP A 290 4.64 8.82 -27.31
C ASP A 290 5.22 7.87 -28.36
N LYS A 291 6.47 7.44 -28.13
CA LYS A 291 7.17 6.54 -29.05
C LYS A 291 6.97 5.07 -28.72
N ASP A 292 6.56 4.78 -27.48
CA ASP A 292 6.31 3.43 -27.03
C ASP A 292 4.86 3.00 -27.39
N ALA A 293 4.77 1.94 -28.18
CA ALA A 293 3.49 1.48 -28.71
C ALA A 293 2.54 0.99 -27.59
N ASP A 294 3.08 0.38 -26.55
CA ASP A 294 2.24 -0.11 -25.44
C ASP A 294 1.70 1.05 -24.61
N THR A 295 2.50 2.08 -24.38
CA THR A 295 2.08 3.34 -23.75
C THR A 295 0.98 4.02 -24.55
N GLN A 296 1.10 4.09 -25.88
CA GLN A 296 0.03 4.63 -26.74
C GLN A 296 -1.28 3.81 -26.65
N ARG A 297 -1.17 2.48 -26.78
CA ARG A 297 -2.32 1.56 -26.71
C ARG A 297 -3.04 1.69 -25.37
N MET A 298 -2.30 1.74 -24.27
CA MET A 298 -2.87 1.86 -22.94
C MET A 298 -3.37 3.27 -22.60
N ALA A 299 -2.90 4.32 -23.28
CA ALA A 299 -3.53 5.64 -23.20
C ALA A 299 -4.98 5.60 -23.75
N ARG A 300 -5.25 4.74 -24.75
CA ARG A 300 -6.60 4.48 -25.24
C ARG A 300 -7.47 3.78 -24.18
N PHE A 301 -6.90 2.85 -23.42
CA PHE A 301 -7.56 2.27 -22.25
C PHE A 301 -7.95 3.34 -21.22
N GLY A 302 -7.02 4.29 -20.95
CA GLY A 302 -7.30 5.45 -20.11
C GLY A 302 -8.52 6.27 -20.60
N LEU A 303 -8.61 6.53 -21.92
CA LEU A 303 -9.78 7.19 -22.49
C LEU A 303 -11.08 6.39 -22.31
N ALA A 304 -11.04 5.06 -22.46
CA ALA A 304 -12.18 4.20 -22.21
C ALA A 304 -12.68 4.31 -20.76
N LEU A 305 -11.78 4.32 -19.77
CA LEU A 305 -12.13 4.50 -18.37
C LEU A 305 -12.74 5.89 -18.10
N ILE A 306 -12.17 6.96 -18.68
CA ILE A 306 -12.68 8.33 -18.54
C ILE A 306 -14.09 8.43 -19.16
N ASP A 307 -14.31 7.83 -20.33
CA ASP A 307 -15.63 7.84 -20.98
C ASP A 307 -16.66 7.06 -20.16
N ALA A 308 -16.27 5.92 -19.55
CA ALA A 308 -17.14 5.18 -18.64
C ALA A 308 -17.53 6.00 -17.40
N GLN A 309 -16.60 6.70 -16.77
CA GLN A 309 -16.86 7.59 -15.62
C GLN A 309 -17.81 8.75 -16.00
N ASN A 310 -17.67 9.27 -17.21
CA ASN A 310 -18.55 10.31 -17.75
C ASN A 310 -19.87 9.75 -18.34
N ARG A 311 -20.19 8.46 -18.09
CA ARG A 311 -21.38 7.76 -18.57
C ARG A 311 -21.52 7.72 -20.10
N ARG A 312 -20.43 7.87 -20.83
CA ARG A 312 -20.36 7.73 -22.29
C ARG A 312 -20.03 6.28 -22.64
N PHE A 313 -20.94 5.37 -22.29
CA PHE A 313 -20.66 3.93 -22.29
C PHE A 313 -20.36 3.35 -23.68
N ASP A 314 -21.07 3.79 -24.72
CA ASP A 314 -20.81 3.29 -26.08
C ASP A 314 -19.42 3.72 -26.56
N GLN A 315 -19.03 4.95 -26.31
CA GLN A 315 -17.68 5.44 -26.61
C GLN A 315 -16.60 4.71 -25.80
N ALA A 316 -16.87 4.44 -24.52
CA ALA A 316 -15.99 3.66 -23.68
C ALA A 316 -15.76 2.24 -24.20
N LEU A 317 -16.85 1.57 -24.63
CA LEU A 317 -16.81 0.22 -25.24
C LEU A 317 -16.06 0.22 -26.58
N GLU A 318 -16.25 1.24 -27.41
CA GLU A 318 -15.53 1.41 -28.68
C GLU A 318 -14.02 1.55 -28.44
N GLN A 319 -13.60 2.45 -27.54
CA GLN A 319 -12.20 2.60 -27.19
C GLN A 319 -11.60 1.31 -26.62
N LEU A 320 -12.33 0.63 -25.74
CA LEU A 320 -11.87 -0.63 -25.14
C LEU A 320 -11.76 -1.75 -26.17
N ALA A 321 -12.68 -1.84 -27.14
CA ALA A 321 -12.62 -2.84 -28.22
C ALA A 321 -11.35 -2.70 -29.07
N LEU A 322 -10.90 -1.47 -29.32
CA LEU A 322 -9.63 -1.22 -30.01
C LEU A 322 -8.42 -1.73 -29.21
N VAL A 323 -8.46 -1.58 -27.88
CA VAL A 323 -7.41 -2.12 -27.00
C VAL A 323 -7.46 -3.65 -26.97
N GLN A 324 -8.65 -4.24 -26.85
CA GLN A 324 -8.83 -5.70 -26.88
C GLN A 324 -8.32 -6.33 -28.19
N GLY A 325 -8.53 -5.66 -29.34
CA GLY A 325 -8.01 -6.11 -30.62
C GLY A 325 -6.47 -6.16 -30.68
N GLN A 326 -5.79 -5.37 -29.85
CA GLN A 326 -4.33 -5.34 -29.77
C GLN A 326 -3.75 -6.27 -28.70
N TYR A 327 -4.59 -6.67 -27.74
CA TYR A 327 -4.24 -7.58 -26.63
C TYR A 327 -5.29 -8.70 -26.50
N PRO A 328 -5.45 -9.57 -27.52
CA PRO A 328 -6.55 -10.56 -27.57
C PRO A 328 -6.49 -11.61 -26.46
N ASP A 329 -5.29 -11.88 -25.95
CA ASP A 329 -5.04 -12.88 -24.92
C ASP A 329 -5.24 -12.37 -23.47
N ARG A 330 -5.47 -11.07 -23.30
CA ARG A 330 -5.64 -10.46 -21.98
C ARG A 330 -7.09 -10.55 -21.52
N ASN A 331 -7.41 -11.64 -20.80
CA ASN A 331 -8.76 -11.91 -20.27
C ASN A 331 -9.30 -10.76 -19.42
N ILE A 332 -8.43 -10.06 -18.68
CA ILE A 332 -8.81 -8.97 -17.79
C ILE A 332 -9.51 -7.80 -18.51
N LEU A 333 -9.20 -7.56 -19.80
CA LEU A 333 -9.90 -6.55 -20.60
C LEU A 333 -11.36 -6.92 -20.88
N ARG A 334 -11.71 -8.21 -20.83
CA ARG A 334 -13.12 -8.66 -20.89
C ARG A 334 -13.84 -8.34 -19.59
N VAL A 335 -13.16 -8.47 -18.45
CA VAL A 335 -13.72 -8.04 -17.17
C VAL A 335 -13.96 -6.53 -17.17
N ASP A 336 -13.01 -5.73 -17.69
CA ASP A 336 -13.21 -4.28 -17.85
C ASP A 336 -14.41 -3.95 -18.76
N GLN A 337 -14.59 -4.68 -19.86
CA GLN A 337 -15.76 -4.55 -20.74
C GLN A 337 -17.07 -4.83 -19.97
N ALA A 338 -17.10 -5.92 -19.23
CA ALA A 338 -18.27 -6.28 -18.44
C ALA A 338 -18.61 -5.24 -17.36
N VAL A 339 -17.60 -4.61 -16.77
CA VAL A 339 -17.80 -3.52 -15.79
C VAL A 339 -18.42 -2.30 -16.48
N ILE A 340 -17.99 -1.92 -17.67
CA ILE A 340 -18.61 -0.83 -18.42
C ILE A 340 -20.07 -1.18 -18.78
N LEU A 341 -20.34 -2.42 -19.18
CA LEU A 341 -21.71 -2.91 -19.45
C LEU A 341 -22.57 -2.89 -18.18
N GLN A 342 -22.03 -3.28 -17.03
CA GLN A 342 -22.71 -3.20 -15.74
C GLN A 342 -23.06 -1.74 -15.40
N MET A 343 -22.12 -0.81 -15.57
CA MET A 343 -22.36 0.63 -15.37
C MET A 343 -23.45 1.19 -16.32
N ALA A 344 -23.55 0.63 -17.53
CA ALA A 344 -24.57 0.95 -18.49
C ALA A 344 -25.95 0.29 -18.22
N GLY A 345 -26.06 -0.53 -17.15
CA GLY A 345 -27.28 -1.29 -16.83
C GLY A 345 -27.50 -2.53 -17.71
N ARG A 346 -26.52 -2.91 -18.54
CA ARG A 346 -26.58 -4.07 -19.45
C ARG A 346 -26.17 -5.35 -18.72
N PHE A 347 -26.88 -5.68 -17.62
CA PHE A 347 -26.49 -6.75 -16.67
C PHE A 347 -26.39 -8.14 -17.29
N ASN A 348 -27.27 -8.50 -18.25
CA ASN A 348 -27.24 -9.82 -18.88
C ASN A 348 -25.95 -10.02 -19.71
N GLU A 349 -25.52 -9.00 -20.42
CA GLU A 349 -24.30 -9.04 -21.23
C GLU A 349 -23.07 -9.05 -20.33
N ALA A 350 -23.06 -8.21 -19.30
CA ALA A 350 -21.99 -8.20 -18.29
C ALA A 350 -21.83 -9.56 -17.62
N LYS A 351 -22.94 -10.18 -17.21
CA LYS A 351 -22.95 -11.51 -16.62
C LYS A 351 -22.33 -12.58 -17.51
N ALA A 352 -22.75 -12.65 -18.77
CA ALA A 352 -22.24 -13.64 -19.72
C ALA A 352 -20.71 -13.54 -19.89
N ILE A 353 -20.20 -12.32 -19.97
CA ILE A 353 -18.75 -12.07 -20.10
C ILE A 353 -18.02 -12.42 -18.79
N LEU A 354 -18.54 -12.01 -17.63
CA LEU A 354 -17.95 -12.29 -16.33
C LEU A 354 -17.93 -13.79 -16.00
N ASP A 355 -19.02 -14.51 -16.28
CA ASP A 355 -19.06 -15.97 -16.11
C ASP A 355 -17.94 -16.66 -16.92
N ALA A 356 -17.79 -16.28 -18.19
CA ALA A 356 -16.74 -16.83 -19.06
C ALA A 356 -15.32 -16.42 -18.58
N SER A 357 -15.15 -15.19 -18.08
CA SER A 357 -13.86 -14.69 -17.62
C SER A 357 -13.41 -15.34 -16.33
N VAL A 358 -14.31 -15.47 -15.35
CA VAL A 358 -14.06 -16.12 -14.06
C VAL A 358 -13.84 -17.63 -14.24
N HIS A 359 -14.54 -18.28 -15.20
CA HIS A 359 -14.27 -19.68 -15.51
C HIS A 359 -12.84 -19.88 -16.06
N ARG A 360 -12.33 -18.92 -16.83
CA ARG A 360 -10.96 -18.94 -17.39
C ARG A 360 -9.90 -18.64 -16.32
N ASP A 361 -10.18 -17.71 -15.42
CA ASP A 361 -9.32 -17.32 -14.30
C ASP A 361 -10.13 -17.20 -13.01
N PRO A 362 -10.25 -18.29 -12.24
CA PRO A 362 -10.96 -18.28 -10.96
C PRO A 362 -10.20 -17.59 -9.83
N THR A 363 -8.98 -17.13 -10.07
CA THR A 363 -8.15 -16.38 -9.10
C THR A 363 -8.28 -14.87 -9.27
N ASP A 364 -8.97 -14.40 -10.30
CA ASP A 364 -9.27 -12.99 -10.50
C ASP A 364 -10.37 -12.51 -9.53
N MET A 365 -9.93 -11.96 -8.39
CA MET A 365 -10.85 -11.46 -7.35
C MET A 365 -11.67 -10.25 -7.84
N TYR A 366 -11.13 -9.47 -8.78
CA TYR A 366 -11.88 -8.37 -9.40
C TYR A 366 -13.05 -8.90 -10.23
N GLY A 367 -12.80 -9.86 -11.11
CA GLY A 367 -13.83 -10.51 -11.89
C GLY A 367 -14.89 -11.20 -11.02
N LEU A 368 -14.46 -11.94 -9.99
CA LEU A 368 -15.35 -12.57 -9.01
C LEU A 368 -16.24 -11.56 -8.29
N PHE A 369 -15.66 -10.46 -7.80
CA PHE A 369 -16.41 -9.41 -7.12
C PHE A 369 -17.45 -8.75 -8.05
N LYS A 370 -17.05 -8.44 -9.29
CA LYS A 370 -17.96 -7.86 -10.28
C LYS A 370 -19.08 -8.82 -10.69
N LEU A 371 -18.78 -10.11 -10.84
CA LEU A 371 -19.80 -11.12 -11.08
C LEU A 371 -20.80 -11.19 -9.91
N ALA A 372 -20.30 -11.16 -8.67
CA ALA A 372 -21.16 -11.15 -7.49
C ALA A 372 -22.12 -9.96 -7.46
N GLN A 373 -21.63 -8.77 -7.80
CA GLN A 373 -22.47 -7.57 -7.91
C GLN A 373 -23.56 -7.72 -8.96
N VAL A 374 -23.23 -8.27 -10.13
CA VAL A 374 -24.20 -8.51 -11.22
C VAL A 374 -25.22 -9.58 -10.83
N GLU A 375 -24.79 -10.65 -10.15
CA GLU A 375 -25.70 -11.69 -9.65
C GLU A 375 -26.66 -11.15 -8.59
N ALA A 376 -26.16 -10.32 -7.67
CA ALA A 376 -26.98 -9.67 -6.64
C ALA A 376 -28.03 -8.73 -7.28
N ALA A 377 -27.62 -7.91 -8.26
CA ALA A 377 -28.51 -7.02 -9.00
C ALA A 377 -29.56 -7.77 -9.82
N SER A 378 -29.25 -9.01 -10.26
CA SER A 378 -30.17 -9.90 -10.98
C SER A 378 -31.07 -10.74 -10.06
N GLY A 379 -30.98 -10.56 -8.72
CA GLY A 379 -31.76 -11.29 -7.74
C GLY A 379 -31.18 -12.64 -7.30
N ASN A 380 -30.05 -13.07 -7.86
CA ASN A 380 -29.37 -14.33 -7.54
C ASN A 380 -28.50 -14.22 -6.27
N THR A 381 -29.10 -13.79 -5.16
CA THR A 381 -28.38 -13.44 -3.93
C THR A 381 -27.60 -14.61 -3.33
N THR A 382 -28.03 -15.86 -3.50
CA THR A 382 -27.30 -17.04 -3.01
C THR A 382 -25.96 -17.22 -3.74
N ARG A 383 -25.95 -17.09 -5.07
CA ARG A 383 -24.71 -17.18 -5.83
C ARG A 383 -23.79 -15.99 -5.55
N ALA A 384 -24.36 -14.79 -5.47
CA ALA A 384 -23.61 -13.59 -5.09
C ALA A 384 -22.90 -13.74 -3.76
N GLU A 385 -23.57 -14.29 -2.74
CA GLU A 385 -22.98 -14.54 -1.43
C GLU A 385 -21.79 -15.50 -1.49
N VAL A 386 -21.91 -16.62 -2.22
CA VAL A 386 -20.80 -17.58 -2.39
C VAL A 386 -19.58 -16.91 -3.02
N LEU A 387 -19.76 -16.12 -4.07
CA LEU A 387 -18.69 -15.38 -4.74
C LEU A 387 -18.07 -14.33 -3.82
N LEU A 388 -18.89 -13.56 -3.10
CA LEU A 388 -18.41 -12.58 -2.13
C LEU A 388 -17.62 -13.21 -0.98
N GLN A 389 -18.06 -14.36 -0.47
CA GLN A 389 -17.31 -15.11 0.55
C GLN A 389 -15.96 -15.61 0.04
N GLN A 390 -15.86 -15.97 -1.25
CA GLN A 390 -14.58 -16.31 -1.87
C GLN A 390 -13.65 -15.09 -1.92
N VAL A 391 -14.16 -13.94 -2.35
CA VAL A 391 -13.40 -12.67 -2.34
C VAL A 391 -13.00 -12.28 -0.92
N ALA A 392 -13.91 -12.38 0.08
CA ALA A 392 -13.61 -12.05 1.48
C ALA A 392 -12.51 -12.92 2.10
N ARG A 393 -12.39 -14.19 1.68
CA ARG A 393 -11.29 -15.07 2.12
C ARG A 393 -9.96 -14.69 1.49
N ALA A 394 -9.97 -14.32 0.21
CA ALA A 394 -8.74 -13.92 -0.51
C ALA A 394 -8.29 -12.50 -0.17
N MET A 395 -9.24 -11.63 0.17
CA MET A 395 -9.02 -10.21 0.47
C MET A 395 -9.74 -9.83 1.78
N PRO A 396 -9.26 -10.30 2.95
CA PRO A 396 -9.98 -10.23 4.24
C PRO A 396 -10.18 -8.81 4.78
N GLU A 397 -9.46 -7.82 4.23
CA GLU A 397 -9.56 -6.42 4.62
C GLU A 397 -10.18 -5.52 3.54
N TYR A 398 -10.73 -6.11 2.47
CA TYR A 398 -11.40 -5.36 1.41
C TYR A 398 -12.81 -4.94 1.85
N PRO A 399 -13.06 -3.63 2.12
CA PRO A 399 -14.30 -3.21 2.80
C PRO A 399 -15.55 -3.50 1.99
N GLN A 400 -15.52 -3.25 0.67
CA GLN A 400 -16.71 -3.34 -0.18
C GLN A 400 -17.34 -4.74 -0.21
N VAL A 401 -16.55 -5.80 -0.04
CA VAL A 401 -17.09 -7.16 0.03
C VAL A 401 -18.01 -7.35 1.24
N PHE A 402 -17.66 -6.73 2.36
CA PHE A 402 -18.47 -6.78 3.58
C PHE A 402 -19.71 -5.91 3.48
N PHE A 403 -19.64 -4.79 2.77
CA PHE A 403 -20.81 -3.99 2.47
C PHE A 403 -21.84 -4.78 1.65
N GLU A 404 -21.40 -5.43 0.58
CA GLU A 404 -22.28 -6.26 -0.28
C GLU A 404 -22.89 -7.45 0.50
N LEU A 405 -22.08 -8.16 1.30
CA LEU A 405 -22.57 -9.23 2.18
C LEU A 405 -23.58 -8.71 3.21
N GLY A 406 -23.31 -7.55 3.79
CA GLY A 406 -24.21 -6.89 4.73
C GLY A 406 -25.56 -6.55 4.11
N GLN A 407 -25.56 -6.05 2.88
CA GLN A 407 -26.81 -5.75 2.13
C GLN A 407 -27.61 -7.02 1.82
N ILE A 408 -26.94 -8.09 1.38
CA ILE A 408 -27.61 -9.37 1.10
C ILE A 408 -28.30 -9.90 2.36
N GLU A 409 -27.62 -9.91 3.51
CA GLU A 409 -28.18 -10.40 4.76
C GLU A 409 -29.30 -9.49 5.29
N ALA A 410 -29.16 -8.18 5.17
CA ALA A 410 -30.21 -7.23 5.53
C ALA A 410 -31.50 -7.43 4.71
N ASN A 411 -31.37 -7.64 3.39
CA ASN A 411 -32.49 -7.91 2.50
C ASN A 411 -33.18 -9.25 2.77
N ARG A 412 -32.47 -10.22 3.38
CA ARG A 412 -33.05 -11.49 3.85
C ARG A 412 -33.72 -11.38 5.23
N GLY A 413 -33.65 -10.23 5.88
CA GLY A 413 -34.16 -10.02 7.23
C GLY A 413 -33.22 -10.51 8.34
N ALA A 414 -32.02 -10.97 8.02
CA ALA A 414 -31.00 -11.41 8.98
C ALA A 414 -30.17 -10.20 9.49
N SER A 415 -30.84 -9.32 10.27
CA SER A 415 -30.26 -8.03 10.67
C SER A 415 -28.97 -8.18 11.47
N GLY A 416 -28.85 -9.21 12.32
CA GLY A 416 -27.65 -9.46 13.14
C GLY A 416 -26.41 -9.78 12.28
N LYS A 417 -26.55 -10.66 11.27
CA LYS A 417 -25.47 -10.95 10.33
C LYS A 417 -25.14 -9.71 9.48
N GLY A 418 -26.16 -8.96 9.04
CA GLY A 418 -25.98 -7.70 8.33
C GLY A 418 -25.14 -6.72 9.15
N MET A 419 -25.41 -6.58 10.46
CA MET A 419 -24.62 -5.74 11.36
C MET A 419 -23.18 -6.24 11.53
N PHE A 420 -22.94 -7.55 11.58
CA PHE A 420 -21.59 -8.09 11.64
C PHE A 420 -20.76 -7.66 10.41
N TYR A 421 -21.30 -7.86 9.21
CA TYR A 421 -20.61 -7.46 7.99
C TYR A 421 -20.45 -5.94 7.87
N LEU A 422 -21.45 -5.15 8.22
CA LEU A 422 -21.33 -3.69 8.26
C LEU A 422 -20.31 -3.24 9.31
N GLY A 423 -20.19 -3.93 10.43
CA GLY A 423 -19.14 -3.68 11.41
C GLY A 423 -17.74 -3.85 10.82
N LYS A 424 -17.51 -4.92 10.05
CA LYS A 424 -16.23 -5.13 9.31
C LYS A 424 -16.04 -4.09 8.21
N TYR A 425 -17.07 -3.73 7.47
CA TYR A 425 -17.01 -2.66 6.48
C TYR A 425 -16.50 -1.35 7.10
N TYR A 426 -17.16 -0.89 8.18
CA TYR A 426 -16.77 0.34 8.85
C TYR A 426 -15.39 0.27 9.50
N LEU A 427 -15.00 -0.90 10.02
CA LEU A 427 -13.65 -1.14 10.55
C LEU A 427 -12.59 -0.86 9.49
N TYR A 428 -12.75 -1.46 8.30
CA TYR A 428 -11.78 -1.33 7.22
C TYR A 428 -11.86 0.02 6.48
N GLN A 429 -12.94 0.78 6.69
CA GLN A 429 -13.08 2.18 6.28
C GLN A 429 -12.51 3.17 7.31
N GLY A 430 -11.97 2.72 8.44
CA GLY A 430 -11.45 3.58 9.50
C GLY A 430 -12.54 4.30 10.33
N GLN A 431 -13.80 3.88 10.21
CA GLN A 431 -14.96 4.45 10.93
C GLN A 431 -15.23 3.67 12.21
N GLU A 432 -14.35 3.84 13.20
CA GLU A 432 -14.32 3.03 14.42
C GLU A 432 -15.63 3.03 15.19
N ASP A 433 -16.22 4.20 15.44
CA ASP A 433 -17.44 4.31 16.23
C ASP A 433 -18.58 3.48 15.63
N LEU A 434 -18.73 3.52 14.30
CA LEU A 434 -19.72 2.74 13.57
C LEU A 434 -19.37 1.25 13.56
N ALA A 435 -18.09 0.90 13.46
CA ALA A 435 -17.63 -0.48 13.55
C ALA A 435 -17.98 -1.08 14.92
N VAL A 436 -17.60 -0.40 16.01
CA VAL A 436 -17.88 -0.81 17.39
C VAL A 436 -19.39 -0.94 17.65
N GLN A 437 -20.18 0.03 17.18
CA GLN A 437 -21.63 -0.01 17.35
C GLN A 437 -22.25 -1.25 16.68
N ASN A 438 -21.88 -1.52 15.43
CA ASN A 438 -22.43 -2.63 14.66
C ASN A 438 -21.95 -3.98 15.20
N LEU A 439 -20.66 -4.13 15.52
CA LEU A 439 -20.10 -5.36 16.08
C LEU A 439 -20.68 -5.69 17.46
N ARG A 440 -20.88 -4.69 18.34
CA ARG A 440 -21.55 -4.90 19.65
C ARG A 440 -22.98 -5.41 19.49
N ARG A 441 -23.72 -4.92 18.50
CA ARG A 441 -25.08 -5.39 18.21
C ARG A 441 -25.08 -6.82 17.68
N ALA A 442 -24.21 -7.11 16.71
CA ALA A 442 -24.04 -8.45 16.14
C ALA A 442 -23.65 -9.49 17.19
N ARG A 443 -22.74 -9.16 18.12
CA ARG A 443 -22.32 -10.04 19.21
C ARG A 443 -23.46 -10.40 20.15
N ARG A 444 -24.39 -9.48 20.40
CA ARG A 444 -25.53 -9.68 21.31
C ARG A 444 -26.72 -10.40 20.69
N ASP A 445 -26.77 -10.49 19.38
CA ASP A 445 -27.86 -11.10 18.64
C ASP A 445 -27.66 -12.61 18.58
N THR A 446 -28.55 -13.34 19.26
CA THR A 446 -28.49 -14.81 19.33
C THR A 446 -28.78 -15.52 18.02
N SER A 447 -29.32 -14.82 17.01
CA SER A 447 -29.50 -15.35 15.65
C SER A 447 -28.21 -15.39 14.81
N VAL A 448 -27.17 -14.67 15.24
CA VAL A 448 -25.87 -14.65 14.59
C VAL A 448 -25.10 -15.93 14.92
N PRO A 449 -24.47 -16.61 13.95
CA PRO A 449 -23.65 -17.79 14.21
C PRO A 449 -22.54 -17.52 15.23
N LYS A 450 -22.28 -18.52 16.09
CA LYS A 450 -21.34 -18.38 17.21
C LYS A 450 -19.94 -17.92 16.78
N HIS A 451 -19.38 -18.45 15.69
CA HIS A 451 -18.08 -18.04 15.17
C HIS A 451 -18.02 -16.55 14.77
N MET A 452 -19.14 -15.99 14.25
CA MET A 452 -19.22 -14.56 13.94
C MET A 452 -19.31 -13.70 15.20
N GLN A 453 -20.00 -14.19 16.24
CA GLN A 453 -20.04 -13.51 17.54
C GLN A 453 -18.66 -13.49 18.20
N GLU A 454 -17.91 -14.61 18.13
CA GLU A 454 -16.54 -14.74 18.63
C GLU A 454 -15.57 -13.82 17.87
N GLU A 455 -15.67 -13.78 16.54
CA GLU A 455 -14.88 -12.85 15.71
C GLU A 455 -15.19 -11.37 16.04
N ALA A 456 -16.48 -11.03 16.23
CA ALA A 456 -16.85 -9.68 16.63
C ALA A 456 -16.30 -9.32 18.02
N GLU A 457 -16.25 -10.26 18.96
CA GLU A 457 -15.66 -10.06 20.27
C GLU A 457 -14.15 -9.85 20.21
N GLN A 458 -13.44 -10.63 19.40
CA GLN A 458 -12.00 -10.46 19.17
C GLN A 458 -11.68 -9.07 18.61
N ILE A 459 -12.40 -8.65 17.56
CA ILE A 459 -12.20 -7.33 16.96
C ILE A 459 -12.45 -6.21 17.99
N LEU A 460 -13.54 -6.33 18.79
CA LEU A 460 -13.84 -5.34 19.82
C LEU A 460 -12.76 -5.29 20.91
N ALA A 461 -12.21 -6.42 21.31
CA ALA A 461 -11.12 -6.49 22.30
C ALA A 461 -9.82 -5.87 21.76
N GLU A 462 -9.49 -6.13 20.48
CA GLU A 462 -8.33 -5.51 19.81
C GLU A 462 -8.46 -3.99 19.75
N LEU A 463 -9.65 -3.47 19.40
CA LEU A 463 -9.91 -2.04 19.37
C LEU A 463 -9.77 -1.38 20.75
N GLU A 464 -10.32 -2.03 21.81
CA GLU A 464 -10.17 -1.54 23.17
C GLU A 464 -8.71 -1.55 23.65
N HIS A 465 -7.92 -2.55 23.24
CA HIS A 465 -6.49 -2.61 23.56
C HIS A 465 -5.71 -1.49 22.88
N ILE A 466 -5.99 -1.27 21.59
CA ILE A 466 -5.39 -0.18 20.82
C ILE A 466 -5.65 1.17 21.49
N ASN A 467 -6.88 1.42 21.94
CA ASN A 467 -7.30 2.69 22.53
C ASN A 467 -6.80 2.92 23.96
N LYS A 468 -6.56 1.86 24.75
CA LYS A 468 -6.07 2.00 26.13
C LYS A 468 -4.58 2.36 26.22
N GLU A 469 -3.82 2.04 25.18
CA GLU A 469 -2.38 2.32 25.14
C GLU A 469 -2.04 3.61 24.36
N THR A 470 -3.07 4.35 23.90
CA THR A 470 -2.94 5.68 23.27
C THR A 470 -3.10 6.75 24.33
#